data_a92349b51156081941d79c2bb1d69c8b
#
_entry.id   a92349b51156081941d79c2bb1d69c8b
#
_cell.length_a   1.000
_cell.length_b   1.000
_cell.length_c   1.000
_cell.angle_alpha   90.00
_cell.angle_beta   90.00
_cell.angle_gamma   90.00
#
_symmetry.space_group_name_H-M   'P 1'
#
loop_
_entity.id
_entity.type
_entity.pdbx_description
1 polymer ?
#
loop_
_entity_poly.entity_id
_entity_poly.type
_entity_poly.pdbx_seq_one_letter_code
_entity_poly.pdbx_strand_id
1 'polypeptide(L)'
;DDCVIYSGASLNDVYLHRHDKYRYDRYHLLTNPQLANTMVDYIKKSLLSASAVQRLDREDRPKSPEIKNETRQFRQSLRDCSYHFADQASANELAVTPIVGLGKQNTLNQTIYHLMASTDEKLTLCTPYFNMPALLARNIMGLLRRGKQVEIIVGDKTANDFYIPQDQPFKIIGALPYLYEINLRRFLSRLQKFIDSGQLIVRLWKDGDNSYHLKGIWVDDRWQLITGNNLNPRAWRLDLENAILIHDPNQEMLGQRQRELDHIRRHTEVVSHYMELETIPNYPVKVRKLIRRLRRIRIDRLISRIL
;
A
#
# COMPACT_ATOMS: atom_id res chain seq x y z
N ASP A 1 -1.02 -19.56 -20.64
CA ASP A 1 -0.65 -19.18 -19.26
C ASP A 1 -1.85 -19.45 -18.36
N ASP A 2 -1.65 -20.28 -17.33
CA ASP A 2 -2.77 -20.79 -16.53
C ASP A 2 -2.83 -20.16 -15.14
N CYS A 3 -1.81 -19.36 -14.76
CA CYS A 3 -1.74 -18.76 -13.44
C CYS A 3 -1.06 -17.38 -13.45
N VAL A 4 -1.34 -16.63 -12.39
CA VAL A 4 -0.73 -15.34 -12.08
C VAL A 4 -0.02 -15.43 -10.73
N ILE A 5 1.25 -15.04 -10.69
CA ILE A 5 1.94 -14.74 -9.43
C ILE A 5 1.81 -13.23 -9.22
N TYR A 6 1.11 -12.85 -8.15
CA TYR A 6 0.87 -11.44 -7.82
C TYR A 6 1.49 -11.07 -6.49
N SER A 7 2.19 -9.93 -6.43
CA SER A 7 2.82 -9.42 -5.22
C SER A 7 2.94 -7.89 -5.25
N GLY A 8 2.93 -7.25 -4.08
CA GLY A 8 3.39 -5.88 -3.89
C GLY A 8 4.91 -5.75 -3.79
N ALA A 9 5.64 -6.86 -3.78
CA ALA A 9 7.08 -6.93 -3.71
C ALA A 9 7.74 -6.73 -5.08
N SER A 10 9.00 -6.31 -5.08
CA SER A 10 9.86 -6.33 -6.26
C SER A 10 10.59 -7.66 -6.39
N LEU A 11 11.01 -8.03 -7.60
CA LEU A 11 11.90 -9.18 -7.82
C LEU A 11 13.32 -8.80 -7.39
N ASN A 12 13.62 -9.03 -6.12
CA ASN A 12 14.88 -8.69 -5.50
C ASN A 12 15.18 -9.68 -4.36
N ASP A 13 16.46 -9.99 -4.13
CA ASP A 13 16.92 -10.98 -3.15
C ASP A 13 16.42 -10.69 -1.73
N VAL A 14 16.28 -9.42 -1.35
CA VAL A 14 15.76 -9.03 -0.04
C VAL A 14 14.30 -9.46 0.19
N TYR A 15 13.48 -9.54 -0.87
CA TYR A 15 12.10 -10.06 -0.77
C TYR A 15 12.02 -11.58 -0.88
N LEU A 16 13.07 -12.22 -1.42
CA LEU A 16 13.18 -13.66 -1.55
C LEU A 16 13.86 -14.33 -0.36
N HIS A 17 14.11 -13.59 0.71
CA HIS A 17 14.78 -14.05 1.94
C HIS A 17 16.13 -14.76 1.68
N ARG A 18 16.91 -14.26 0.70
CA ARG A 18 18.23 -14.80 0.37
C ARG A 18 19.37 -14.25 1.23
N HIS A 19 19.07 -13.24 2.07
CA HIS A 19 20.01 -12.58 2.98
C HIS A 19 19.46 -12.64 4.40
N ASP A 20 20.29 -12.28 5.37
CA ASP A 20 19.94 -12.24 6.80
C ASP A 20 18.76 -11.26 7.08
N LYS A 21 18.70 -10.16 6.31
CA LYS A 21 17.59 -9.20 6.36
C LYS A 21 16.63 -9.43 5.21
N TYR A 22 15.35 -9.37 5.52
CA TYR A 22 14.30 -9.48 4.52
C TYR A 22 13.29 -8.33 4.62
N ARG A 23 12.56 -8.12 3.52
CA ARG A 23 11.36 -7.29 3.48
C ARG A 23 10.14 -8.15 3.48
N TYR A 24 9.34 -8.05 4.53
CA TYR A 24 8.14 -8.83 4.66
C TYR A 24 7.07 -8.33 3.69
N ASP A 25 6.76 -9.15 2.72
CA ASP A 25 5.65 -8.99 1.78
C ASP A 25 5.08 -10.38 1.48
N ARG A 26 4.08 -10.46 0.61
CA ARG A 26 3.40 -11.71 0.28
C ARG A 26 3.33 -11.92 -1.21
N TYR A 27 3.28 -13.17 -1.60
CA TYR A 27 3.07 -13.61 -2.98
C TYR A 27 1.80 -14.44 -3.03
N HIS A 28 0.93 -14.14 -4.00
CA HIS A 28 -0.28 -14.88 -4.27
C HIS A 28 -0.13 -15.62 -5.60
N LEU A 29 -0.41 -16.90 -5.57
CA LEU A 29 -0.55 -17.70 -6.76
C LEU A 29 -2.05 -17.88 -7.04
N LEU A 30 -2.51 -17.37 -8.17
CA LEU A 30 -3.89 -17.46 -8.63
C LEU A 30 -3.93 -18.32 -9.89
N THR A 31 -4.52 -19.51 -9.79
CA THR A 31 -4.73 -20.40 -10.93
C THR A 31 -6.05 -20.03 -11.58
N ASN A 32 -5.98 -19.20 -12.62
CA ASN A 32 -7.12 -18.75 -13.40
C ASN A 32 -6.65 -18.31 -14.80
N PRO A 33 -6.92 -19.11 -15.86
CA PRO A 33 -6.48 -18.80 -17.22
C PRO A 33 -7.06 -17.49 -17.77
N GLN A 34 -8.32 -17.16 -17.44
CA GLN A 34 -8.94 -15.91 -17.92
C GLN A 34 -8.26 -14.69 -17.31
N LEU A 35 -7.99 -14.73 -16.00
CA LEU A 35 -7.22 -13.67 -15.31
C LEU A 35 -5.83 -13.52 -15.92
N ALA A 36 -5.12 -14.64 -16.13
CA ALA A 36 -3.77 -14.62 -16.70
C ALA A 36 -3.78 -14.01 -18.11
N ASN A 37 -4.69 -14.43 -18.96
CA ASN A 37 -4.83 -13.88 -20.31
C ASN A 37 -5.21 -12.39 -20.30
N THR A 38 -6.13 -11.98 -19.43
CA THR A 38 -6.54 -10.58 -19.25
C THR A 38 -5.34 -9.71 -18.87
N MET A 39 -4.50 -10.17 -17.94
CA MET A 39 -3.32 -9.42 -17.50
C MET A 39 -2.22 -9.40 -18.56
N VAL A 40 -2.01 -10.51 -19.28
CA VAL A 40 -1.07 -10.59 -20.43
C VAL A 40 -1.49 -9.64 -21.54
N ASP A 41 -2.78 -9.61 -21.87
CA ASP A 41 -3.33 -8.72 -22.89
C ASP A 41 -3.13 -7.24 -22.50
N TYR A 42 -3.36 -6.88 -21.27
CA TYR A 42 -3.08 -5.53 -20.78
C TYR A 42 -1.60 -5.17 -20.94
N ILE A 43 -0.69 -6.06 -20.53
CA ILE A 43 0.75 -5.82 -20.68
C ILE A 43 1.12 -5.63 -22.16
N LYS A 44 0.67 -6.51 -23.03
CA LYS A 44 1.00 -6.46 -24.48
C LYS A 44 0.39 -5.24 -25.15
N LYS A 45 -0.92 -4.99 -24.94
CA LYS A 45 -1.69 -3.98 -25.68
C LYS A 45 -1.57 -2.58 -25.09
N SER A 46 -1.51 -2.44 -23.76
CA SER A 46 -1.50 -1.13 -23.10
C SER A 46 -0.10 -0.65 -22.71
N LEU A 47 0.84 -1.57 -22.40
CA LEU A 47 2.18 -1.19 -21.99
C LEU A 47 3.20 -1.37 -23.11
N LEU A 48 3.41 -2.58 -23.62
CA LEU A 48 4.51 -2.89 -24.53
C LEU A 48 4.31 -2.35 -25.95
N SER A 49 3.07 -2.12 -26.41
CA SER A 49 2.77 -1.57 -27.73
C SER A 49 3.02 -0.06 -27.83
N ALA A 50 3.20 0.65 -26.73
CA ALA A 50 3.39 2.09 -26.73
C ALA A 50 4.76 2.48 -27.29
N SER A 51 4.79 3.47 -28.20
CA SER A 51 6.03 3.95 -28.85
C SER A 51 7.06 4.53 -27.86
N ALA A 52 6.60 4.98 -26.69
CA ALA A 52 7.47 5.46 -25.61
C ALA A 52 8.21 4.33 -24.87
N VAL A 53 7.75 3.07 -25.02
CA VAL A 53 8.34 1.91 -24.33
C VAL A 53 9.44 1.33 -25.20
N GLN A 54 10.65 1.28 -24.65
CA GLN A 54 11.84 0.85 -25.37
C GLN A 54 12.38 -0.46 -24.83
N ARG A 55 12.85 -1.32 -25.72
CA ARG A 55 13.53 -2.58 -25.35
C ARG A 55 14.92 -2.25 -24.79
N LEU A 56 15.26 -2.83 -23.64
CA LEU A 56 16.55 -2.60 -23.01
C LEU A 56 17.74 -3.30 -23.69
N ASP A 57 17.45 -4.33 -24.49
CA ASP A 57 18.44 -5.10 -25.26
C ASP A 57 18.84 -4.45 -26.60
N ARG A 58 18.29 -3.27 -26.92
CA ARG A 58 18.68 -2.48 -28.10
C ARG A 58 19.70 -1.42 -27.76
N GLU A 59 20.70 -1.26 -28.62
CA GLU A 59 21.71 -0.19 -28.50
C GLU A 59 21.22 1.16 -29.03
N ASP A 60 20.36 1.15 -30.06
CA ASP A 60 19.82 2.31 -30.78
C ASP A 60 18.63 2.98 -30.08
N ARG A 61 18.58 2.94 -28.76
CA ARG A 61 17.47 3.52 -28.00
C ARG A 61 17.46 5.05 -28.06
N PRO A 62 16.32 5.68 -28.38
CA PRO A 62 16.21 7.13 -28.39
C PRO A 62 16.43 7.71 -26.99
N LYS A 63 17.00 8.90 -26.93
CA LYS A 63 17.18 9.64 -25.67
C LYS A 63 15.84 10.20 -25.19
N SER A 64 15.68 10.35 -23.86
CA SER A 64 14.44 10.88 -23.27
C SER A 64 13.91 12.18 -23.88
N PRO A 65 14.73 13.16 -24.30
CA PRO A 65 14.24 14.35 -24.99
C PRO A 65 13.59 14.05 -26.36
N GLU A 66 14.06 13.04 -27.07
CA GLU A 66 13.61 12.68 -28.44
C GLU A 66 12.22 12.05 -28.42
N ILE A 67 11.85 11.35 -27.33
CA ILE A 67 10.56 10.69 -27.14
C ILE A 67 9.65 11.40 -26.12
N LYS A 68 9.83 12.70 -25.92
CA LYS A 68 9.09 13.46 -24.91
C LYS A 68 7.57 13.49 -25.18
N ASN A 69 7.18 13.62 -26.43
CA ASN A 69 5.78 13.66 -26.85
C ASN A 69 5.13 12.28 -26.68
N GLU A 70 5.80 11.23 -27.11
CA GLU A 70 5.37 9.82 -26.98
C GLU A 70 5.21 9.46 -25.50
N THR A 71 6.14 9.85 -24.66
CA THR A 71 6.06 9.68 -23.20
C THR A 71 4.86 10.40 -22.59
N ARG A 72 4.55 11.63 -23.08
CA ARG A 72 3.38 12.37 -22.62
C ARG A 72 2.07 11.70 -23.04
N GLN A 73 1.98 11.25 -24.29
CA GLN A 73 0.82 10.52 -24.83
C GLN A 73 0.62 9.20 -24.07
N PHE A 74 1.69 8.45 -23.84
CA PHE A 74 1.64 7.22 -23.08
C PHE A 74 1.16 7.43 -21.64
N ARG A 75 1.66 8.46 -20.95
CA ARG A 75 1.15 8.81 -19.61
C ARG A 75 -0.32 9.18 -19.63
N GLN A 76 -0.80 9.79 -20.69
CA GLN A 76 -2.23 10.10 -20.82
C GLN A 76 -3.04 8.82 -21.04
N SER A 77 -2.61 7.92 -21.95
CA SER A 77 -3.30 6.66 -22.17
C SER A 77 -3.38 5.79 -20.92
N LEU A 78 -2.33 5.80 -20.08
CA LEU A 78 -2.32 5.07 -18.80
C LEU A 78 -3.34 5.59 -17.76
N ARG A 79 -3.80 6.83 -17.88
CA ARG A 79 -4.84 7.37 -17.00
C ARG A 79 -6.23 6.83 -17.34
N ASP A 80 -6.43 6.54 -18.60
CA ASP A 80 -7.71 6.11 -19.16
C ASP A 80 -7.74 4.59 -19.39
N CYS A 81 -6.63 3.88 -19.13
CA CYS A 81 -6.55 2.45 -19.35
C CYS A 81 -7.28 1.63 -18.27
N SER A 82 -7.82 0.52 -18.71
CA SER A 82 -8.45 -0.50 -17.87
C SER A 82 -8.15 -1.90 -18.41
N TYR A 83 -8.40 -2.91 -17.60
CA TYR A 83 -8.43 -4.28 -18.09
C TYR A 83 -9.68 -4.52 -18.93
N HIS A 84 -9.54 -5.32 -19.99
CA HIS A 84 -10.65 -5.79 -20.80
C HIS A 84 -10.95 -7.24 -20.42
N PHE A 85 -12.13 -7.47 -19.90
CA PHE A 85 -12.58 -8.78 -19.45
C PHE A 85 -13.25 -9.53 -20.60
N ALA A 86 -12.89 -10.79 -20.75
CA ALA A 86 -13.58 -11.70 -21.67
C ALA A 86 -14.81 -12.34 -21.03
N ASP A 87 -14.89 -12.35 -19.69
CA ASP A 87 -15.92 -13.02 -18.93
C ASP A 87 -16.34 -12.20 -17.69
N GLN A 88 -17.51 -12.48 -17.17
CA GLN A 88 -18.04 -11.84 -15.97
C GLN A 88 -18.54 -12.89 -15.00
N ALA A 89 -18.07 -12.81 -13.76
CA ALA A 89 -18.53 -13.63 -12.67
C ALA A 89 -19.97 -13.25 -12.24
N SER A 90 -20.73 -14.23 -11.77
CA SER A 90 -22.03 -13.96 -11.14
C SER A 90 -21.82 -13.33 -9.75
N ALA A 91 -22.87 -12.67 -9.24
CA ALA A 91 -22.80 -12.00 -7.93
C ALA A 91 -22.60 -12.98 -6.75
N ASN A 92 -22.89 -14.27 -6.95
CA ASN A 92 -22.91 -15.28 -5.91
C ASN A 92 -21.76 -16.28 -6.00
N GLU A 93 -20.73 -15.99 -6.78
CA GLU A 93 -19.57 -16.87 -6.92
C GLU A 93 -18.26 -16.17 -6.52
N LEU A 94 -17.26 -16.96 -6.17
CA LEU A 94 -15.92 -16.47 -5.92
C LEU A 94 -15.34 -15.86 -7.20
N ALA A 95 -15.01 -14.58 -7.15
CA ALA A 95 -14.56 -13.82 -8.31
C ALA A 95 -13.26 -13.06 -8.07
N VAL A 96 -12.47 -12.89 -9.12
CA VAL A 96 -11.24 -12.10 -9.11
C VAL A 96 -11.29 -11.04 -10.21
N THR A 97 -11.00 -9.79 -9.87
CA THR A 97 -11.05 -8.65 -10.80
C THR A 97 -9.74 -7.89 -10.75
N PRO A 98 -8.92 -7.90 -11.81
CA PRO A 98 -7.73 -7.05 -11.87
C PRO A 98 -8.14 -5.61 -12.13
N ILE A 99 -7.48 -4.69 -11.43
CA ILE A 99 -7.76 -3.25 -11.48
C ILE A 99 -6.44 -2.50 -11.60
N VAL A 100 -6.43 -1.46 -12.43
CA VAL A 100 -5.26 -0.61 -12.64
C VAL A 100 -5.68 0.85 -12.53
N GLY A 101 -4.74 1.72 -12.17
CA GLY A 101 -5.01 3.14 -12.16
C GLY A 101 -3.80 4.04 -12.02
N LEU A 102 -3.84 5.18 -12.69
CA LEU A 102 -2.88 6.26 -12.61
C LEU A 102 -3.58 7.59 -12.34
N GLY A 103 -3.09 8.34 -11.34
CA GLY A 103 -3.65 9.65 -10.99
C GLY A 103 -4.76 9.58 -9.95
N LYS A 104 -5.38 10.73 -9.63
CA LYS A 104 -6.25 10.86 -8.45
C LYS A 104 -7.62 10.18 -8.56
N GLN A 105 -8.23 10.18 -9.74
CA GLN A 105 -9.61 9.77 -9.97
C GLN A 105 -9.69 8.49 -10.81
N ASN A 106 -8.66 7.67 -10.73
CA ASN A 106 -8.63 6.39 -11.44
C ASN A 106 -9.55 5.35 -10.78
N THR A 107 -9.87 4.31 -11.53
CA THR A 107 -10.75 3.21 -11.10
C THR A 107 -10.25 2.53 -9.82
N LEU A 108 -8.95 2.29 -9.68
CA LEU A 108 -8.39 1.64 -8.49
C LEU A 108 -8.62 2.49 -7.22
N ASN A 109 -8.36 3.79 -7.28
CA ASN A 109 -8.59 4.69 -6.15
C ASN A 109 -10.08 4.76 -5.75
N GLN A 110 -10.97 4.79 -6.74
CA GLN A 110 -12.41 4.74 -6.50
C GLN A 110 -12.81 3.41 -5.85
N THR A 111 -12.29 2.30 -6.37
CA THR A 111 -12.53 0.96 -5.79
C THR A 111 -12.04 0.89 -4.34
N ILE A 112 -10.82 1.34 -4.04
CA ILE A 112 -10.31 1.39 -2.66
C ILE A 112 -11.23 2.22 -1.76
N TYR A 113 -11.64 3.41 -2.20
CA TYR A 113 -12.51 4.28 -1.42
C TYR A 113 -13.87 3.64 -1.14
N HIS A 114 -14.53 3.10 -2.17
CA HIS A 114 -15.85 2.48 -2.04
C HIS A 114 -15.78 1.18 -1.26
N LEU A 115 -14.78 0.34 -1.49
CA LEU A 115 -14.55 -0.89 -0.73
C LEU A 115 -14.43 -0.62 0.77
N MET A 116 -13.63 0.38 1.15
CA MET A 116 -13.54 0.79 2.56
C MET A 116 -14.85 1.38 3.08
N ALA A 117 -15.55 2.19 2.26
CA ALA A 117 -16.79 2.85 2.68
C ALA A 117 -17.96 1.86 2.87
N SER A 118 -17.96 0.74 2.12
CA SER A 118 -18.98 -0.30 2.17
C SER A 118 -18.83 -1.28 3.34
N THR A 119 -17.85 -1.09 4.21
CA THR A 119 -17.66 -1.94 5.40
C THR A 119 -18.90 -1.97 6.28
N ASP A 120 -19.46 -3.16 6.48
CA ASP A 120 -20.62 -3.39 7.35
C ASP A 120 -20.24 -3.80 8.76
N GLU A 121 -19.14 -4.53 8.93
CA GLU A 121 -18.69 -5.04 10.22
C GLU A 121 -17.24 -4.65 10.50
N LYS A 122 -16.31 -5.12 9.69
CA LYS A 122 -14.87 -5.01 9.96
C LYS A 122 -14.05 -4.65 8.72
N LEU A 123 -13.17 -3.68 8.90
CA LEU A 123 -12.13 -3.30 7.95
C LEU A 123 -10.75 -3.65 8.54
N THR A 124 -9.94 -4.43 7.82
CA THR A 124 -8.51 -4.61 8.12
C THR A 124 -7.66 -3.99 7.00
N LEU A 125 -6.70 -3.15 7.38
CA LEU A 125 -5.77 -2.47 6.47
C LEU A 125 -4.33 -2.83 6.80
N CYS A 126 -3.54 -3.15 5.79
CA CYS A 126 -2.09 -3.27 5.88
C CYS A 126 -1.42 -2.22 4.98
N THR A 127 -0.44 -1.51 5.51
CA THR A 127 0.40 -0.57 4.75
C THR A 127 1.79 -0.44 5.39
N PRO A 128 2.86 -0.29 4.59
CA PRO A 128 4.22 -0.21 5.16
C PRO A 128 4.42 0.98 6.09
N TYR A 129 3.81 2.10 5.78
CA TYR A 129 3.97 3.35 6.53
C TYR A 129 2.66 4.12 6.60
N PHE A 130 2.45 4.81 7.72
CA PHE A 130 1.23 5.58 7.91
C PHE A 130 1.39 7.02 7.36
N ASN A 131 1.00 7.20 6.10
CA ASN A 131 0.83 8.53 5.50
C ASN A 131 -0.42 8.55 4.61
N MET A 132 -1.55 8.22 5.17
CA MET A 132 -2.80 7.98 4.45
C MET A 132 -3.37 9.27 3.84
N PRO A 133 -3.89 9.23 2.59
CA PRO A 133 -4.66 10.33 2.01
C PRO A 133 -5.80 10.77 2.92
N ALA A 134 -6.02 12.08 3.05
CA ALA A 134 -7.04 12.62 3.94
C ALA A 134 -8.46 12.07 3.66
N LEU A 135 -8.73 11.69 2.43
CA LEU A 135 -10.00 11.06 2.04
C LEU A 135 -10.20 9.71 2.74
N LEU A 136 -9.18 8.84 2.68
CA LEU A 136 -9.22 7.52 3.33
C LEU A 136 -9.21 7.63 4.86
N ALA A 137 -8.42 8.56 5.41
CA ALA A 137 -8.42 8.83 6.86
C ALA A 137 -9.81 9.28 7.35
N ARG A 138 -10.53 10.11 6.57
CA ARG A 138 -11.92 10.50 6.87
C ARG A 138 -12.89 9.33 6.77
N ASN A 139 -12.67 8.44 5.79
CA ASN A 139 -13.48 7.23 5.64
C ASN A 139 -13.37 6.35 6.90
N ILE A 140 -12.15 6.07 7.37
CA ILE A 140 -11.92 5.33 8.62
C ILE A 140 -12.64 5.99 9.81
N MET A 141 -12.51 7.31 9.97
CA MET A 141 -13.22 8.03 11.03
C MET A 141 -14.74 7.89 10.91
N GLY A 142 -15.26 7.88 9.68
CA GLY A 142 -16.67 7.65 9.40
C GLY A 142 -17.14 6.25 9.80
N LEU A 143 -16.35 5.22 9.49
CA LEU A 143 -16.61 3.83 9.89
C LEU A 143 -16.67 3.70 11.43
N LEU A 144 -15.68 4.22 12.12
CA LEU A 144 -15.63 4.19 13.58
C LEU A 144 -16.84 4.91 14.23
N ARG A 145 -17.27 6.04 13.67
CA ARG A 145 -18.47 6.76 14.14
C ARG A 145 -19.77 5.98 13.91
N ARG A 146 -19.81 5.11 12.89
CA ARG A 146 -20.92 4.21 12.61
C ARG A 146 -20.88 2.90 13.40
N GLY A 147 -19.93 2.76 14.34
CA GLY A 147 -19.81 1.56 15.19
C GLY A 147 -19.05 0.40 14.55
N LYS A 148 -18.41 0.60 13.36
CA LYS A 148 -17.70 -0.46 12.65
C LYS A 148 -16.32 -0.69 13.29
N GLN A 149 -15.83 -1.92 13.23
CA GLN A 149 -14.49 -2.27 13.69
C GLN A 149 -13.45 -1.96 12.62
N VAL A 150 -12.30 -1.43 13.03
CA VAL A 150 -11.17 -1.15 12.13
C VAL A 150 -9.88 -1.68 12.75
N GLU A 151 -9.12 -2.45 11.97
CA GLU A 151 -7.77 -2.88 12.31
C GLU A 151 -6.79 -2.30 11.29
N ILE A 152 -5.71 -1.68 11.78
CA ILE A 152 -4.65 -1.10 10.95
C ILE A 152 -3.33 -1.75 11.35
N ILE A 153 -2.64 -2.39 10.41
CA ILE A 153 -1.33 -2.98 10.61
C ILE A 153 -0.33 -2.17 9.79
N VAL A 154 0.65 -1.57 10.48
CA VAL A 154 1.71 -0.77 9.87
C VAL A 154 3.07 -1.22 10.37
N GLY A 155 4.13 -0.98 9.59
CA GLY A 155 5.49 -1.19 10.06
C GLY A 155 5.83 -0.23 11.22
N ASP A 156 6.51 -0.75 12.25
CA ASP A 156 7.21 0.11 13.20
C ASP A 156 8.19 1.02 12.46
N LYS A 157 8.56 2.17 13.04
CA LYS A 157 9.54 3.07 12.40
C LYS A 157 10.87 2.39 12.10
N THR A 158 11.28 1.40 12.93
CA THR A 158 12.51 0.62 12.72
C THR A 158 12.37 -0.45 11.65
N ALA A 159 11.14 -0.89 11.37
CA ALA A 159 10.81 -1.82 10.29
C ALA A 159 10.55 -1.12 8.95
N ASN A 160 10.98 0.13 8.81
CA ASN A 160 10.81 0.92 7.58
C ASN A 160 12.06 0.82 6.70
N ASP A 161 11.89 0.72 5.39
CA ASP A 161 12.99 0.62 4.41
C ASP A 161 13.99 1.79 4.46
N PHE A 162 13.54 2.94 4.93
CA PHE A 162 14.36 4.15 5.06
C PHE A 162 14.95 4.33 6.45
N TYR A 163 14.68 3.41 7.37
CA TYR A 163 15.26 3.50 8.71
C TYR A 163 16.77 3.30 8.66
N ILE A 164 17.48 4.21 9.32
CA ILE A 164 18.95 4.18 9.45
C ILE A 164 19.26 4.09 10.94
N PRO A 165 19.89 3.01 11.40
CA PRO A 165 20.34 2.87 12.77
C PRO A 165 21.27 4.02 13.22
N GLN A 166 21.30 4.32 14.52
CA GLN A 166 22.04 5.51 15.04
C GLN A 166 23.55 5.40 14.90
N ASP A 167 24.09 4.19 14.82
CA ASP A 167 25.51 3.88 14.62
C ASP A 167 25.95 4.09 13.17
N GLN A 168 25.00 4.26 12.23
CA GLN A 168 25.30 4.48 10.82
C GLN A 168 25.30 5.97 10.44
N PRO A 169 26.00 6.36 9.35
CA PRO A 169 25.97 7.72 8.83
C PRO A 169 24.57 8.18 8.49
N PHE A 170 24.13 9.28 9.07
CA PHE A 170 22.79 9.83 8.83
C PHE A 170 22.64 10.33 7.39
N LYS A 171 21.56 9.92 6.73
CA LYS A 171 21.08 10.45 5.44
C LYS A 171 19.71 11.11 5.63
N ILE A 172 19.41 12.13 4.83
CA ILE A 172 18.13 12.90 4.93
C ILE A 172 16.90 11.99 4.84
N ILE A 173 16.97 10.97 3.98
CA ILE A 173 15.87 10.00 3.79
C ILE A 173 15.53 9.24 5.09
N GLY A 174 16.50 9.03 5.98
CA GLY A 174 16.29 8.40 7.29
C GLY A 174 15.40 9.19 8.26
N ALA A 175 14.96 10.40 7.89
CA ALA A 175 13.95 11.12 8.65
C ALA A 175 12.51 10.70 8.31
N LEU A 176 12.27 9.99 7.20
CA LEU A 176 10.93 9.59 6.76
C LEU A 176 10.20 8.69 7.76
N PRO A 177 10.81 7.64 8.34
CA PRO A 177 10.14 6.80 9.32
C PRO A 177 9.58 7.58 10.51
N TYR A 178 10.31 8.60 10.95
CA TYR A 178 9.89 9.46 12.05
C TYR A 178 8.75 10.43 11.65
N LEU A 179 8.70 10.88 10.41
CA LEU A 179 7.58 11.66 9.88
C LEU A 179 6.30 10.82 9.79
N TYR A 180 6.42 9.55 9.41
CA TYR A 180 5.30 8.60 9.39
C TYR A 180 4.80 8.31 10.81
N GLU A 181 5.69 8.12 11.77
CA GLU A 181 5.31 7.96 13.19
C GLU A 181 4.58 9.21 13.73
N ILE A 182 5.04 10.42 13.40
CA ILE A 182 4.34 11.67 13.75
C ILE A 182 2.94 11.71 13.15
N ASN A 183 2.77 11.27 11.90
CA ASN A 183 1.46 11.23 11.25
C ASN A 183 0.54 10.21 11.93
N LEU A 184 1.05 9.01 12.22
CA LEU A 184 0.32 7.99 12.96
C LEU A 184 -0.09 8.51 14.36
N ARG A 185 0.85 9.03 15.14
CA ARG A 185 0.56 9.58 16.46
C ARG A 185 -0.52 10.66 16.42
N ARG A 186 -0.46 11.57 15.43
CA ARG A 186 -1.47 12.62 15.24
C ARG A 186 -2.84 12.05 14.85
N PHE A 187 -2.88 10.99 14.07
CA PHE A 187 -4.10 10.31 13.71
C PHE A 187 -4.72 9.62 14.94
N LEU A 188 -3.93 8.86 15.69
CA LEU A 188 -4.38 8.12 16.87
C LEU A 188 -4.82 9.04 18.01
N SER A 189 -4.15 10.19 18.23
CA SER A 189 -4.53 11.14 19.27
C SER A 189 -5.97 11.68 19.14
N ARG A 190 -6.53 11.65 17.92
CA ARG A 190 -7.92 12.04 17.65
C ARG A 190 -8.91 10.89 17.81
N LEU A 191 -8.40 9.67 17.86
CA LEU A 191 -9.19 8.44 17.81
C LEU A 191 -9.00 7.57 19.05
N GLN A 192 -8.32 8.09 20.10
CA GLN A 192 -8.01 7.33 21.31
C GLN A 192 -9.24 6.66 21.91
N LYS A 193 -10.37 7.35 21.99
CA LYS A 193 -11.62 6.77 22.50
C LYS A 193 -12.07 5.48 21.78
N PHE A 194 -11.73 5.33 20.50
CA PHE A 194 -12.06 4.13 19.74
C PHE A 194 -11.01 3.01 19.97
N ILE A 195 -9.79 3.37 20.35
CA ILE A 195 -8.78 2.41 20.83
C ILE A 195 -9.20 1.89 22.19
N ASP A 196 -9.58 2.79 23.11
CA ASP A 196 -10.01 2.45 24.48
C ASP A 196 -11.24 1.53 24.49
N SER A 197 -12.12 1.68 23.51
CA SER A 197 -13.30 0.81 23.34
C SER A 197 -13.02 -0.50 22.59
N GLY A 198 -11.80 -0.72 22.08
CA GLY A 198 -11.45 -1.86 21.23
C GLY A 198 -12.01 -1.83 19.82
N GLN A 199 -12.67 -0.74 19.41
CA GLN A 199 -13.25 -0.57 18.09
C GLN A 199 -12.18 -0.26 17.02
N LEU A 200 -11.11 0.43 17.40
CA LEU A 200 -9.92 0.64 16.58
C LEU A 200 -8.75 -0.13 17.18
N ILE A 201 -8.20 -1.06 16.41
CA ILE A 201 -6.99 -1.80 16.74
C ILE A 201 -5.88 -1.32 15.81
N VAL A 202 -4.77 -0.83 16.39
CA VAL A 202 -3.58 -0.47 15.61
C VAL A 202 -2.43 -1.35 16.05
N ARG A 203 -1.76 -1.93 15.06
CA ARG A 203 -0.64 -2.84 15.29
C ARG A 203 0.61 -2.32 14.61
N LEU A 204 1.72 -2.35 15.32
CA LEU A 204 3.05 -2.09 14.80
C LEU A 204 3.75 -3.42 14.52
N TRP A 205 4.08 -3.66 13.26
CA TRP A 205 4.82 -4.84 12.87
C TRP A 205 6.33 -4.60 13.04
N LYS A 206 7.00 -5.55 13.72
CA LYS A 206 8.44 -5.52 13.93
C LYS A 206 8.96 -6.95 14.11
N ASP A 207 9.96 -7.31 13.31
CA ASP A 207 10.68 -8.57 13.42
C ASP A 207 12.18 -8.32 13.28
N GLY A 208 12.86 -8.17 14.40
CA GLY A 208 14.28 -7.82 14.45
C GLY A 208 14.60 -6.58 13.61
N ASP A 209 15.55 -6.74 12.69
CA ASP A 209 16.00 -5.69 11.76
C ASP A 209 15.30 -5.75 10.39
N ASN A 210 14.30 -6.60 10.25
CA ASN A 210 13.57 -6.79 9.00
C ASN A 210 12.61 -5.63 8.74
N SER A 211 12.29 -5.37 7.47
CA SER A 211 11.34 -4.33 7.12
C SER A 211 9.98 -4.88 6.70
N TYR A 212 8.94 -4.11 7.00
CA TYR A 212 7.56 -4.40 6.66
C TYR A 212 7.16 -3.69 5.38
N HIS A 213 6.73 -4.45 4.38
CA HIS A 213 6.36 -3.87 3.07
C HIS A 213 4.99 -4.32 2.57
N LEU A 214 4.26 -5.12 3.35
CA LEU A 214 2.97 -5.69 2.97
C LEU A 214 1.86 -4.64 2.88
N LYS A 215 1.01 -4.77 1.86
CA LYS A 215 -0.19 -3.96 1.61
C LYS A 215 -1.39 -4.86 1.38
N GLY A 216 -2.56 -4.37 1.76
CA GLY A 216 -3.81 -5.07 1.49
C GLY A 216 -4.97 -4.49 2.26
N ILE A 217 -6.18 -4.84 1.81
CA ILE A 217 -7.44 -4.44 2.41
C ILE A 217 -8.33 -5.67 2.50
N TRP A 218 -8.94 -5.90 3.66
CA TRP A 218 -9.94 -6.95 3.88
C TRP A 218 -11.20 -6.31 4.45
N VAL A 219 -12.35 -6.66 3.91
CA VAL A 219 -13.64 -6.12 4.32
C VAL A 219 -14.64 -7.26 4.52
N ASP A 220 -15.19 -7.36 5.72
CA ASP A 220 -16.34 -8.20 6.11
C ASP A 220 -16.21 -9.68 5.74
N ASP A 221 -15.00 -10.21 5.77
CA ASP A 221 -14.68 -11.59 5.39
C ASP A 221 -15.18 -12.02 3.98
N ARG A 222 -15.62 -11.07 3.17
CA ARG A 222 -16.12 -11.27 1.80
C ARG A 222 -15.24 -10.62 0.74
N TRP A 223 -14.51 -9.57 1.09
CA TRP A 223 -13.70 -8.84 0.13
C TRP A 223 -12.25 -8.78 0.54
N GLN A 224 -11.39 -8.95 -0.43
CA GLN A 224 -9.94 -8.77 -0.25
C GLN A 224 -9.36 -8.02 -1.45
N LEU A 225 -8.61 -6.97 -1.19
CA LEU A 225 -7.82 -6.30 -2.21
C LEU A 225 -6.34 -6.62 -2.01
N ILE A 226 -5.77 -7.32 -2.96
CA ILE A 226 -4.34 -7.56 -3.06
C ILE A 226 -3.76 -6.45 -3.92
N THR A 227 -2.78 -5.69 -3.42
CA THR A 227 -2.26 -4.53 -4.13
C THR A 227 -0.82 -4.19 -3.76
N GLY A 228 -0.11 -3.52 -4.67
CA GLY A 228 1.16 -2.83 -4.41
C GLY A 228 0.98 -1.42 -3.85
N ASN A 229 -0.25 -0.87 -3.85
CA ASN A 229 -0.55 0.50 -3.45
C ASN A 229 -0.31 0.72 -1.94
N ASN A 230 0.61 1.61 -1.60
CA ASN A 230 0.99 1.92 -0.23
C ASN A 230 -0.06 2.74 0.55
N LEU A 231 -1.24 3.01 0.01
CA LEU A 231 -2.26 3.87 0.59
C LEU A 231 -1.72 5.24 1.04
N ASN A 232 -0.76 5.77 0.30
CA ASN A 232 -0.13 7.06 0.55
C ASN A 232 -0.42 8.07 -0.58
N PRO A 233 -0.15 9.37 -0.40
CA PRO A 233 -0.44 10.38 -1.42
C PRO A 233 0.31 10.18 -2.74
N ARG A 234 1.48 9.56 -2.73
CA ARG A 234 2.26 9.26 -3.94
C ARG A 234 1.55 8.20 -4.78
N ALA A 235 1.25 7.04 -4.20
CA ALA A 235 0.51 5.97 -4.85
C ALA A 235 -0.87 6.47 -5.33
N TRP A 236 -1.52 7.34 -4.54
CA TRP A 236 -2.84 7.90 -4.85
C TRP A 236 -2.83 8.86 -6.05
N ARG A 237 -1.68 9.47 -6.39
CA ARG A 237 -1.64 10.59 -7.36
C ARG A 237 -0.68 10.41 -8.51
N LEU A 238 0.42 9.73 -8.31
CA LEU A 238 1.58 9.79 -9.19
C LEU A 238 1.98 8.44 -9.76
N ASP A 239 1.84 7.37 -9.01
CA ASP A 239 2.29 6.05 -9.42
C ASP A 239 1.20 5.34 -10.24
N LEU A 240 1.61 4.54 -11.22
CA LEU A 240 0.74 3.55 -11.86
C LEU A 240 0.64 2.36 -10.90
N GLU A 241 -0.55 2.15 -10.37
CA GLU A 241 -0.81 1.12 -9.39
C GLU A 241 -1.72 0.03 -9.95
N ASN A 242 -1.57 -1.16 -9.42
CA ASN A 242 -2.33 -2.33 -9.80
C ASN A 242 -2.90 -3.03 -8.57
N ALA A 243 -4.00 -3.73 -8.73
CA ALA A 243 -4.60 -4.55 -7.68
C ALA A 243 -5.39 -5.72 -8.28
N ILE A 244 -5.63 -6.73 -7.47
CA ILE A 244 -6.62 -7.77 -7.71
C ILE A 244 -7.64 -7.69 -6.57
N LEU A 245 -8.90 -7.42 -6.93
CA LEU A 245 -10.03 -7.49 -6.01
C LEU A 245 -10.60 -8.90 -6.04
N ILE A 246 -10.70 -9.51 -4.86
CA ILE A 246 -11.33 -10.81 -4.65
C ILE A 246 -12.67 -10.57 -3.98
N HIS A 247 -13.74 -11.07 -4.59
CA HIS A 247 -15.09 -11.14 -4.02
C HIS A 247 -15.41 -12.59 -3.70
N ASP A 248 -15.75 -12.83 -2.47
CA ASP A 248 -16.02 -14.17 -1.93
C ASP A 248 -17.32 -14.14 -1.10
N PRO A 249 -18.46 -14.11 -1.76
CA PRO A 249 -19.77 -13.94 -1.09
C PRO A 249 -20.12 -15.12 -0.19
N ASN A 250 -19.62 -16.31 -0.51
CA ASN A 250 -19.89 -17.55 0.24
C ASN A 250 -18.80 -17.88 1.27
N GLN A 251 -17.78 -17.00 1.44
CA GLN A 251 -16.68 -17.20 2.39
C GLN A 251 -15.88 -18.49 2.18
N GLU A 252 -15.72 -18.93 0.94
CA GLU A 252 -14.97 -20.13 0.56
C GLU A 252 -13.48 -20.04 0.93
N MET A 253 -12.94 -18.80 0.95
CA MET A 253 -11.55 -18.51 1.32
C MET A 253 -11.38 -18.07 2.78
N LEU A 254 -12.42 -18.12 3.63
CA LEU A 254 -12.37 -17.58 4.99
C LEU A 254 -11.21 -18.18 5.81
N GLY A 255 -11.04 -19.48 5.80
CA GLY A 255 -9.95 -20.13 6.53
C GLY A 255 -8.56 -19.75 6.01
N GLN A 256 -8.41 -19.52 4.71
CA GLN A 256 -7.15 -19.05 4.12
C GLN A 256 -6.84 -17.62 4.53
N ARG A 257 -7.83 -16.71 4.48
CA ARG A 257 -7.69 -15.31 4.91
C ARG A 257 -7.36 -15.20 6.39
N GLN A 258 -8.00 -15.98 7.24
CA GLN A 258 -7.71 -16.01 8.67
C GLN A 258 -6.27 -16.43 8.93
N ARG A 259 -5.81 -17.54 8.33
CA ARG A 259 -4.41 -17.97 8.45
C ARG A 259 -3.42 -16.93 7.95
N GLU A 260 -3.74 -16.23 6.85
CA GLU A 260 -2.92 -15.13 6.32
C GLU A 260 -2.83 -13.97 7.31
N LEU A 261 -3.96 -13.49 7.83
CA LEU A 261 -4.00 -12.41 8.80
C LEU A 261 -3.31 -12.78 10.11
N ASP A 262 -3.47 -14.00 10.59
CA ASP A 262 -2.78 -14.47 11.80
C ASP A 262 -1.27 -14.56 11.59
N HIS A 263 -0.82 -14.93 10.40
CA HIS A 263 0.60 -14.89 10.04
C HIS A 263 1.14 -13.44 10.01
N ILE A 264 0.39 -12.50 9.44
CA ILE A 264 0.76 -11.08 9.43
C ILE A 264 0.83 -10.52 10.84
N ARG A 265 -0.08 -10.90 11.73
CA ARG A 265 -0.13 -10.45 13.13
C ARG A 265 0.95 -11.02 14.03
N ARG A 266 1.63 -12.09 13.62
CA ARG A 266 2.60 -12.84 14.46
C ARG A 266 3.69 -11.94 15.04
N HIS A 267 4.18 -10.97 14.27
CA HIS A 267 5.24 -10.05 14.68
C HIS A 267 4.70 -8.63 14.94
N THR A 268 3.48 -8.53 15.52
CA THR A 268 2.88 -7.22 15.76
C THR A 268 2.63 -6.98 17.25
N GLU A 269 2.81 -5.72 17.65
CA GLU A 269 2.42 -5.21 18.97
C GLU A 269 1.23 -4.25 18.82
N VAL A 270 0.26 -4.36 19.73
CA VAL A 270 -0.92 -3.48 19.73
C VAL A 270 -0.58 -2.18 20.41
N VAL A 271 -0.90 -1.07 19.77
CA VAL A 271 -0.80 0.27 20.37
C VAL A 271 -2.04 0.52 21.22
N SER A 272 -1.90 0.52 22.54
CA SER A 272 -3.00 0.76 23.47
C SER A 272 -3.26 2.25 23.69
N HIS A 273 -2.24 3.08 23.54
CA HIS A 273 -2.38 4.53 23.68
C HIS A 273 -1.44 5.28 22.72
N TYR A 274 -1.92 6.38 22.10
CA TYR A 274 -1.12 7.17 21.18
C TYR A 274 0.17 7.74 21.78
N MET A 275 0.26 7.83 23.10
CA MET A 275 1.47 8.29 23.82
C MET A 275 2.62 7.28 23.79
N GLU A 276 2.37 6.02 23.47
CA GLU A 276 3.42 5.00 23.26
C GLU A 276 4.31 5.33 22.08
N LEU A 277 3.75 6.03 21.08
CA LEU A 277 4.53 6.52 19.95
C LEU A 277 5.41 7.70 20.37
N GLU A 278 6.65 7.70 19.93
CA GLU A 278 7.62 8.73 20.29
C GLU A 278 7.23 10.14 19.78
N THR A 279 7.83 11.12 20.41
CA THR A 279 7.69 12.54 20.01
C THR A 279 9.03 13.11 19.55
N ILE A 280 8.99 14.27 18.88
CA ILE A 280 10.22 14.90 18.35
C ILE A 280 11.33 15.07 19.38
N PRO A 281 11.09 15.42 20.66
CA PRO A 281 12.12 15.45 21.69
C PRO A 281 12.89 14.14 21.89
N ASN A 282 12.23 13.01 21.69
CA ASN A 282 12.80 11.66 21.87
C ASN A 282 13.62 11.16 20.68
N TYR A 283 13.48 11.81 19.51
CA TYR A 283 14.18 11.39 18.31
C TYR A 283 15.68 11.66 18.34
N PRO A 284 16.49 10.90 17.59
CA PRO A 284 17.93 11.15 17.47
C PRO A 284 18.22 12.60 17.10
N VAL A 285 19.32 13.16 17.63
CA VAL A 285 19.64 14.60 17.52
C VAL A 285 19.62 15.10 16.07
N LYS A 286 20.20 14.34 15.13
CA LYS A 286 20.25 14.71 13.69
C LYS A 286 18.85 14.74 13.07
N VAL A 287 18.02 13.73 13.34
CA VAL A 287 16.62 13.65 12.90
C VAL A 287 15.81 14.81 13.47
N ARG A 288 15.92 15.04 14.79
CA ARG A 288 15.20 16.12 15.49
C ARG A 288 15.52 17.50 14.91
N LYS A 289 16.80 17.79 14.66
CA LYS A 289 17.25 19.06 14.04
C LYS A 289 16.64 19.22 12.65
N LEU A 290 16.69 18.17 11.82
CA LEU A 290 16.13 18.19 10.46
C LEU A 290 14.63 18.41 10.49
N ILE A 291 13.86 17.64 11.27
CA ILE A 291 12.39 17.77 11.35
C ILE A 291 11.99 19.17 11.85
N ARG A 292 12.69 19.73 12.85
CA ARG A 292 12.43 21.10 13.32
C ARG A 292 12.67 22.14 12.23
N ARG A 293 13.73 21.97 11.42
CA ARG A 293 14.02 22.85 10.29
C ARG A 293 12.93 22.74 9.22
N LEU A 294 12.55 21.52 8.81
CA LEU A 294 11.48 21.27 7.82
C LEU A 294 10.14 21.88 8.26
N ARG A 295 9.79 21.77 9.56
CA ARG A 295 8.58 22.37 10.12
C ARG A 295 8.61 23.90 10.11
N ARG A 296 9.76 24.51 10.43
CA ARG A 296 9.89 25.98 10.42
C ARG A 296 9.58 26.57 9.05
N ILE A 297 9.99 25.90 7.99
CA ILE A 297 9.76 26.32 6.60
C ILE A 297 8.55 25.64 5.95
N ARG A 298 7.74 24.91 6.73
CA ARG A 298 6.52 24.20 6.33
C ARG A 298 6.69 23.15 5.21
N ILE A 299 7.91 22.73 4.93
CA ILE A 299 8.21 21.68 3.93
C ILE A 299 7.74 20.32 4.39
N ASP A 300 7.67 20.05 5.71
CA ASP A 300 7.07 18.83 6.27
C ASP A 300 5.66 18.58 5.73
N ARG A 301 4.85 19.62 5.54
CA ARG A 301 3.50 19.51 4.95
C ARG A 301 3.53 19.16 3.47
N LEU A 302 4.52 19.68 2.73
CA LEU A 302 4.70 19.36 1.31
C LEU A 302 5.15 17.89 1.17
N ILE A 303 6.14 17.48 1.94
CA ILE A 303 6.62 16.09 1.98
C ILE A 303 5.46 15.12 2.26
N SER A 304 4.64 15.38 3.29
CA SER A 304 3.48 14.54 3.62
C SER A 304 2.37 14.53 2.56
N ARG A 305 2.40 15.43 1.58
CA ARG A 305 1.44 15.46 0.45
C ARG A 305 1.97 14.76 -0.80
N ILE A 306 3.26 14.49 -0.86
CA ILE A 306 3.93 13.89 -2.02
C ILE A 306 4.32 12.43 -1.73
N LEU A 307 4.79 12.15 -0.54
CA LEU A 307 5.21 10.83 -0.06
C LEU A 307 4.07 10.10 0.64
#